data_577535beb460cf2f6b9777079b69fe2e
#
_entry.id   577535beb460cf2f6b9777079b69fe2e
#
_cell.length_a   1.000
_cell.length_b   1.000
_cell.length_c   1.000
_cell.angle_alpha   90.00
_cell.angle_beta   90.00
_cell.angle_gamma   90.00
#
_symmetry.space_group_name_H-M   'P 1'
#
loop_
_entity.id
_entity.type
_entity.pdbx_description
1 polymer ?
#
loop_
_entity_poly.entity_id
_entity_poly.type
_entity_poly.pdbx_seq_one_letter_code
_entity_poly.pdbx_strand_id
1 'polypeptide(L)'
;MILLAAIAVPGFLRARKRSQASKIINDLRLISGAVDQYAIETSKTSGNPVPIADWTNYLKKDTNLYLTGADLLGNTYGDQTVDTLPKVPQSTYDALSDVAGPEFWSPYNP
;
A
#
# COMPACT_ATOMS: atom_id res chain seq x y z
N MET A 1 0.46 4.75 37.90
CA MET A 1 -0.14 5.30 36.68
C MET A 1 0.90 5.75 35.67
N ILE A 2 1.84 6.60 36.06
CA ILE A 2 2.88 7.08 35.14
C ILE A 2 3.75 5.94 34.59
N LEU A 3 4.10 4.96 35.41
CA LEU A 3 4.89 3.82 35.00
C LEU A 3 4.17 2.96 33.97
N LEU A 4 2.85 2.77 34.13
CA LEU A 4 2.06 2.01 33.17
C LEU A 4 1.99 2.70 31.82
N ALA A 5 1.83 4.02 31.83
CA ALA A 5 1.83 4.79 30.59
C ALA A 5 3.18 4.71 29.88
N ALA A 6 4.28 4.81 30.61
CA ALA A 6 5.62 4.72 30.05
C ALA A 6 5.93 3.34 29.49
N ILE A 7 5.39 2.28 30.06
CA ILE A 7 5.57 0.91 29.59
C ILE A 7 4.67 0.62 28.40
N ALA A 8 3.43 1.11 28.42
CA ALA A 8 2.43 0.84 27.39
C ALA A 8 2.72 1.56 26.07
N VAL A 9 3.26 2.79 26.12
CA VAL A 9 3.47 3.60 24.91
C VAL A 9 4.34 2.94 23.85
N PRO A 10 5.51 2.36 24.16
CA PRO A 10 6.30 1.68 23.13
C PRO A 10 5.56 0.51 22.48
N GLY A 11 4.85 -0.30 23.27
CA GLY A 11 4.05 -1.41 22.75
C GLY A 11 2.90 -0.95 21.87
N PHE A 12 2.25 0.14 22.25
CA PHE A 12 1.17 0.73 21.48
C PHE A 12 1.67 1.25 20.13
N LEU A 13 2.80 1.94 20.09
CA LEU A 13 3.37 2.46 18.85
C LEU A 13 3.75 1.33 17.89
N ARG A 14 4.32 0.26 18.40
CA ARG A 14 4.67 -0.91 17.59
C ARG A 14 3.43 -1.58 17.02
N ALA A 15 2.40 -1.78 17.84
CA ALA A 15 1.13 -2.35 17.40
C ALA A 15 0.47 -1.48 16.33
N ARG A 16 0.53 -0.18 16.51
CA ARG A 16 0.00 0.78 15.53
C ARG A 16 0.75 0.68 14.19
N LYS A 17 2.05 0.59 14.21
CA LYS A 17 2.86 0.43 13.00
C LYS A 17 2.55 -0.88 12.29
N ARG A 18 2.35 -1.96 13.01
CA ARG A 18 1.96 -3.25 12.42
C ARG A 18 0.58 -3.15 11.76
N SER A 19 -0.35 -2.46 12.39
CA SER A 19 -1.66 -2.21 11.82
C SER A 19 -1.57 -1.40 10.54
N GLN A 20 -0.74 -0.37 10.52
CA GLN A 20 -0.48 0.43 9.32
C GLN A 20 0.10 -0.43 8.19
N ALA A 21 1.07 -1.27 8.51
CA ALA A 21 1.68 -2.16 7.53
C ALA A 21 0.65 -3.13 6.94
N SER A 22 -0.24 -3.68 7.77
CA SER A 22 -1.31 -4.56 7.30
C SER A 22 -2.28 -3.86 6.35
N LYS A 23 -2.62 -2.60 6.64
CA LYS A 23 -3.48 -1.81 5.76
C LYS A 23 -2.80 -1.53 4.43
N ILE A 24 -1.50 -1.26 4.44
CA ILE A 24 -0.74 -1.00 3.22
C ILE A 24 -0.65 -2.26 2.36
N ILE A 25 -0.44 -3.42 2.95
CA ILE A 25 -0.48 -4.69 2.21
C ILE A 25 -1.85 -4.87 1.54
N ASN A 26 -2.92 -4.55 2.25
CA ASN A 26 -4.26 -4.63 1.69
C ASN A 26 -4.43 -3.66 0.51
N ASP A 27 -3.89 -2.45 0.63
CA ASP A 27 -3.90 -1.47 -0.46
C ASP A 27 -3.20 -2.03 -1.70
N LEU A 28 -2.04 -2.67 -1.52
CA LEU A 28 -1.29 -3.26 -2.64
C LEU A 28 -2.08 -4.35 -3.35
N ARG A 29 -2.82 -5.17 -2.60
CA ARG A 29 -3.71 -6.17 -3.18
C ARG A 29 -4.84 -5.52 -3.98
N LEU A 30 -5.42 -4.44 -3.45
CA LEU A 30 -6.48 -3.71 -4.13
C LEU A 30 -5.97 -3.06 -5.42
N ILE A 31 -4.77 -2.50 -5.38
CA ILE A 31 -4.14 -1.91 -6.57
C ILE A 31 -3.92 -2.96 -7.63
N SER A 32 -3.40 -4.12 -7.26
CA SER A 32 -3.18 -5.22 -8.19
C SER A 32 -4.48 -5.63 -8.89
N GLY A 33 -5.56 -5.78 -8.12
CA GLY A 33 -6.88 -6.09 -8.69
C GLY A 33 -7.42 -4.99 -9.59
N ALA A 34 -7.22 -3.73 -9.20
CA ALA A 34 -7.67 -2.58 -9.99
C ALA A 34 -6.92 -2.50 -11.34
N VAL A 35 -5.62 -2.74 -11.33
CA VAL A 35 -4.81 -2.75 -12.56
C VAL A 35 -5.27 -3.87 -13.49
N ASP A 36 -5.52 -5.06 -12.95
CA ASP A 36 -5.99 -6.19 -13.75
C ASP A 36 -7.35 -5.89 -14.37
N GLN A 37 -8.26 -5.32 -13.61
CA GLN A 37 -9.59 -4.97 -14.11
C GLN A 37 -9.51 -3.88 -15.19
N TYR A 38 -8.68 -2.87 -14.98
CA TYR A 38 -8.45 -1.84 -15.99
C TYR A 38 -7.93 -2.46 -17.28
N ALA A 39 -6.97 -3.37 -17.20
CA ALA A 39 -6.40 -4.01 -18.37
C ALA A 39 -7.45 -4.83 -19.14
N ILE A 40 -8.30 -5.55 -18.43
CA ILE A 40 -9.36 -6.35 -19.04
C ILE A 40 -10.38 -5.44 -19.75
N GLU A 41 -10.83 -4.39 -19.09
CA GLU A 41 -11.87 -3.52 -19.62
C GLU A 41 -11.41 -2.64 -20.78
N THR A 42 -10.12 -2.27 -20.79
CA THR A 42 -9.55 -1.40 -21.82
C THR A 42 -8.70 -2.14 -22.84
N SER A 43 -8.62 -3.47 -22.74
CA SER A 43 -7.85 -4.31 -23.67
C SER A 43 -6.36 -3.97 -23.65
N LYS A 44 -5.83 -3.59 -22.51
CA LYS A 44 -4.39 -3.33 -22.35
C LYS A 44 -3.65 -4.64 -22.17
N THR A 45 -2.42 -4.68 -22.67
CA THR A 45 -1.56 -5.87 -22.63
C THR A 45 -0.41 -5.68 -21.65
N SER A 46 0.28 -6.78 -21.34
CA SER A 46 1.45 -6.78 -20.45
C SER A 46 2.42 -5.68 -20.83
N GLY A 47 2.89 -4.94 -19.82
CA GLY A 47 3.86 -3.87 -20.01
C GLY A 47 3.26 -2.51 -20.32
N ASN A 48 1.94 -2.41 -20.57
CA ASN A 48 1.31 -1.13 -20.77
C ASN A 48 1.24 -0.34 -19.47
N PRO A 49 1.46 0.99 -19.53
CA PRO A 49 1.36 1.81 -18.33
C PRO A 49 -0.08 2.00 -17.89
N VAL A 50 -0.28 2.12 -16.58
CA VAL A 50 -1.57 2.39 -15.96
C VAL A 50 -1.39 3.57 -15.02
N PRO A 51 -1.71 4.79 -15.47
CA PRO A 51 -1.58 5.98 -14.61
C PRO A 51 -2.44 5.90 -13.36
N ILE A 52 -2.04 6.64 -12.33
CA ILE A 52 -2.77 6.70 -11.05
C ILE A 52 -4.26 7.00 -11.27
N ALA A 53 -4.57 7.96 -12.10
CA ALA A 53 -5.96 8.35 -12.37
C ALA A 53 -6.80 7.20 -12.94
N ASP A 54 -6.16 6.26 -13.61
CA ASP A 54 -6.87 5.14 -14.23
C ASP A 54 -7.11 4.00 -13.22
N TRP A 55 -6.08 3.55 -12.48
CA TRP A 55 -6.31 2.44 -11.56
C TRP A 55 -7.14 2.84 -10.33
N THR A 56 -7.08 4.10 -9.90
CA THR A 56 -7.90 4.56 -8.77
C THR A 56 -9.39 4.51 -9.09
N ASN A 57 -9.78 4.66 -10.35
CA ASN A 57 -11.19 4.59 -10.75
C ASN A 57 -11.85 3.23 -10.47
N TYR A 58 -11.06 2.18 -10.29
CA TYR A 58 -11.55 0.83 -10.01
C TYR A 58 -11.57 0.52 -8.52
N LEU A 59 -11.27 1.49 -7.69
CA LEU A 59 -11.30 1.35 -6.24
C LEU A 59 -12.63 1.85 -5.68
N LYS A 60 -12.92 1.43 -4.46
CA LYS A 60 -14.11 1.89 -3.75
C LYS A 60 -13.99 3.40 -3.48
N LYS A 61 -15.00 4.15 -3.89
CA LYS A 61 -15.08 5.60 -3.64
C LYS A 61 -15.10 5.85 -2.13
N ASP A 62 -14.65 7.02 -1.74
CA ASP A 62 -14.57 7.46 -0.33
C ASP A 62 -13.47 6.78 0.47
N THR A 63 -12.65 5.95 -0.14
CA THR A 63 -11.45 5.43 0.54
C THR A 63 -10.28 6.39 0.34
N ASN A 64 -9.36 6.41 1.30
CA ASN A 64 -8.15 7.22 1.18
C ASN A 64 -7.34 6.86 -0.07
N LEU A 65 -7.25 5.58 -0.37
CA LEU A 65 -6.53 5.09 -1.55
C LEU A 65 -7.15 5.64 -2.85
N TYR A 66 -8.48 5.63 -2.95
CA TYR A 66 -9.19 6.20 -4.10
C TYR A 66 -8.89 7.71 -4.24
N LEU A 67 -8.93 8.43 -3.13
CA LEU A 67 -8.80 9.89 -3.13
C LEU A 67 -7.36 10.36 -3.40
N THR A 68 -6.38 9.63 -2.92
CA THR A 68 -4.98 10.10 -2.92
C THR A 68 -4.03 9.28 -3.78
N GLY A 69 -4.35 8.01 -4.04
CA GLY A 69 -3.40 7.11 -4.69
C GLY A 69 -2.14 6.87 -3.87
N ALA A 70 -2.22 7.09 -2.57
CA ALA A 70 -1.08 7.02 -1.67
C ALA A 70 -1.41 6.16 -0.44
N ASP A 71 -0.37 5.77 0.28
CA ASP A 71 -0.53 4.99 1.50
C ASP A 71 -0.86 5.88 2.71
N LEU A 72 -1.02 5.24 3.87
CA LEU A 72 -1.36 5.94 5.11
C LEU A 72 -0.30 6.94 5.57
N LEU A 73 0.93 6.75 5.12
CA LEU A 73 2.05 7.64 5.46
C LEU A 73 2.20 8.78 4.45
N GLY A 74 1.30 8.86 3.46
CA GLY A 74 1.33 9.92 2.46
C GLY A 74 2.26 9.66 1.29
N ASN A 75 2.81 8.47 1.15
CA ASN A 75 3.72 8.12 0.06
C ASN A 75 2.92 7.54 -1.10
N THR A 76 3.09 8.09 -2.28
CA THR A 76 2.35 7.66 -3.47
C THR A 76 2.76 6.26 -3.92
N TYR A 77 1.77 5.47 -4.39
CA TYR A 77 2.07 4.21 -5.06
C TYR A 77 2.49 4.41 -6.51
N GLY A 78 2.19 5.56 -7.09
CA GLY A 78 2.60 5.91 -8.44
C GLY A 78 1.83 5.20 -9.54
N ASP A 79 2.31 5.41 -10.77
CA ASP A 79 1.76 4.74 -11.94
C ASP A 79 2.12 3.25 -11.87
N GLN A 80 1.22 2.42 -12.39
CA GLN A 80 1.39 0.98 -12.40
C GLN A 80 1.66 0.48 -13.82
N THR A 81 1.88 -0.81 -13.94
CA THR A 81 2.13 -1.46 -15.23
C THR A 81 1.35 -2.77 -15.27
N VAL A 82 0.70 -3.05 -16.39
CA VAL A 82 -0.07 -4.30 -16.56
C VAL A 82 0.85 -5.52 -16.38
N ASP A 83 0.38 -6.49 -15.59
CA ASP A 83 1.09 -7.72 -15.26
C ASP A 83 2.37 -7.53 -14.44
N THR A 84 2.54 -6.35 -13.84
CA THR A 84 3.61 -6.08 -12.88
C THR A 84 2.97 -5.77 -11.53
N LEU A 85 3.39 -6.46 -10.49
CA LEU A 85 2.82 -6.24 -9.16
C LEU A 85 3.18 -4.84 -8.64
N PRO A 86 2.25 -4.20 -7.92
CA PRO A 86 2.57 -2.95 -7.24
C PRO A 86 3.66 -3.17 -6.18
N LYS A 87 4.31 -2.09 -5.78
CA LYS A 87 5.39 -2.16 -4.80
C LYS A 87 5.12 -1.19 -3.66
N VAL A 88 5.49 -1.60 -2.45
CA VAL A 88 5.44 -0.69 -1.31
C VAL A 88 6.42 0.47 -1.57
N PRO A 89 6.01 1.73 -1.31
CA PRO A 89 6.93 2.85 -1.47
C PRO A 89 8.17 2.69 -0.59
N GLN A 90 9.35 3.03 -1.11
CA GLN A 90 10.61 2.86 -0.39
C GLN A 90 10.60 3.57 0.97
N SER A 91 10.09 4.80 1.01
CA SER A 91 10.01 5.57 2.26
C SER A 91 9.14 4.85 3.31
N THR A 92 8.04 4.26 2.88
CA THR A 92 7.15 3.49 3.76
C THR A 92 7.83 2.20 4.24
N TYR A 93 8.51 1.51 3.34
CA TYR A 93 9.27 0.31 3.68
C TYR A 93 10.29 0.61 4.77
N ASP A 94 11.04 1.71 4.61
CA ASP A 94 12.05 2.11 5.58
C ASP A 94 11.43 2.52 6.92
N ALA A 95 10.34 3.28 6.87
CA ALA A 95 9.67 3.77 8.09
C ALA A 95 9.08 2.64 8.93
N LEU A 96 8.66 1.54 8.32
CA LEU A 96 8.04 0.39 9.00
C LEU A 96 8.98 -0.80 9.12
N SER A 97 10.27 -0.62 8.86
CA SER A 97 11.25 -1.71 8.84
C SER A 97 11.42 -2.42 10.18
N ASP A 98 11.10 -1.74 11.28
CA ASP A 98 11.17 -2.32 12.62
C ASP A 98 10.03 -3.32 12.92
N VAL A 99 8.95 -3.27 12.17
CA VAL A 99 7.78 -4.14 12.37
C VAL A 99 7.45 -5.01 11.15
N ALA A 100 7.98 -4.67 9.98
CA ALA A 100 7.68 -5.37 8.73
C ALA A 100 8.95 -5.49 7.89
N GLY A 101 9.47 -6.70 7.78
CA GLY A 101 10.66 -6.99 7.00
C GLY A 101 10.32 -7.44 5.57
N PRO A 102 11.34 -7.83 4.79
CA PRO A 102 11.14 -8.24 3.40
C PRO A 102 10.10 -9.35 3.21
N GLU A 103 10.06 -10.31 4.13
CA GLU A 103 9.11 -11.42 4.03
C GLU A 103 7.66 -10.95 4.19
N PHE A 104 7.45 -9.95 5.04
CA PHE A 104 6.12 -9.39 5.26
C PHE A 104 5.58 -8.75 3.97
N TRP A 105 6.40 -7.99 3.27
CA TRP A 105 5.99 -7.25 2.09
C TRP A 105 5.92 -8.11 0.82
N SER A 106 6.59 -9.25 0.80
CA SER A 106 6.62 -10.11 -0.38
C SER A 106 5.19 -10.47 -0.83
N PRO A 107 4.88 -10.40 -2.15
CA PRO A 107 5.75 -10.09 -3.28
C PRO A 107 5.80 -8.61 -3.68
N TYR A 108 5.45 -7.70 -2.79
CA TYR A 108 5.34 -6.26 -3.08
C TYR A 108 6.57 -5.46 -2.65
N ASN A 109 7.71 -6.09 -2.50
CA ASN A 109 8.96 -5.43 -2.09
C ASN A 109 9.36 -4.33 -3.07
N PRO A 110 9.95 -3.23 -2.57
CA PRO A 110 10.41 -2.13 -3.42
C PRO A 110 11.43 -2.54 -4.47
#